data_acc277b1ef3509ff199596b5c41a292d
#
_entry.id   acc277b1ef3509ff199596b5c41a292d
#
_cell.length_a   1.000
_cell.length_b   1.000
_cell.length_c   1.000
_cell.angle_alpha   90.00
_cell.angle_beta   90.00
_cell.angle_gamma   90.00
#
_symmetry.space_group_name_H-M   'P 1'
#
loop_
_entity.id
_entity.type
_entity.pdbx_description
1 polymer ?
#
loop_
_entity_poly.entity_id
_entity_poly.type
_entity_poly.pdbx_seq_one_letter_code
_entity_poly.pdbx_strand_id
1 'polypeptide(L)'
;MKQQNNLVPQIGIPILIGVISILSTYLIVDIKTKNIANEVIQKYLAIEYNKVWVKSNYDTINTIQKEQVAEWLKQYKAQWGVVPQVDSYNQPDVAGQAISLEQAKKVTGEGTYILWNPDAEISFVEYSDLECPFCAKLHAAGTIDQILESYEGKVNFIFKHFPLPSHRNAQQLAEVTECAGELGGNEAYYKAVESIFSKNGNISNLPQDLWIDTAKLQACLSSSKYTDKVQSNAREGSTLFGITGTPGNVLINNKTGEWDKLPWAYPYESFQLKIDALLQ
;
A
#
# COMPACT_ATOMS: atom_id res chain seq x y z
N MET A 1 31.95 -44.28 36.69
CA MET A 1 30.57 -43.87 36.56
C MET A 1 30.52 -42.35 36.59
N LYS A 2 30.39 -41.67 35.44
CA LYS A 2 30.26 -40.20 35.31
C LYS A 2 28.79 -39.93 35.00
N GLN A 3 28.09 -39.24 35.96
CA GLN A 3 26.75 -38.72 35.72
C GLN A 3 26.83 -37.55 34.72
N GLN A 4 26.12 -37.65 33.62
CA GLN A 4 25.83 -36.53 32.73
C GLN A 4 24.66 -35.75 33.28
N ASN A 5 24.90 -34.51 33.70
CA ASN A 5 23.86 -33.56 34.03
C ASN A 5 23.33 -32.95 32.73
N ASN A 6 22.10 -33.35 32.33
CA ASN A 6 21.35 -32.68 31.29
C ASN A 6 20.75 -31.37 31.86
N LEU A 7 21.35 -30.25 31.53
CA LEU A 7 20.76 -28.92 31.72
C LEU A 7 19.71 -28.70 30.59
N VAL A 8 18.45 -28.83 30.94
CA VAL A 8 17.34 -28.37 30.12
C VAL A 8 17.20 -26.86 30.32
N PRO A 9 17.21 -26.02 29.29
CA PRO A 9 17.08 -24.57 29.48
C PRO A 9 15.71 -24.22 30.06
N GLN A 10 15.67 -23.52 31.19
CA GLN A 10 14.44 -23.08 31.89
C GLN A 10 13.73 -21.88 31.26
N ILE A 11 13.94 -21.60 29.98
CA ILE A 11 13.39 -20.40 29.29
C ILE A 11 11.94 -20.57 28.82
N GLY A 12 11.42 -21.81 28.80
CA GLY A 12 10.07 -22.09 28.27
C GLY A 12 8.90 -21.97 29.26
N ILE A 13 9.16 -21.94 30.57
CA ILE A 13 8.10 -22.09 31.58
C ILE A 13 7.23 -20.83 31.74
N PRO A 14 7.76 -19.59 31.77
CA PRO A 14 6.91 -18.40 31.92
C PRO A 14 5.96 -18.16 30.74
N ILE A 15 6.41 -18.50 29.52
CA ILE A 15 5.60 -18.34 28.30
C ILE A 15 4.45 -19.36 28.28
N LEU A 16 4.72 -20.58 28.71
CA LEU A 16 3.71 -21.64 28.78
C LEU A 16 2.60 -21.32 29.81
N ILE A 17 2.97 -20.75 30.95
CA ILE A 17 2.00 -20.36 32.01
C ILE A 17 1.13 -19.18 31.53
N GLY A 18 1.69 -18.20 30.82
CA GLY A 18 0.93 -17.09 30.24
C GLY A 18 -0.12 -17.58 29.20
N VAL A 19 0.25 -18.50 28.32
CA VAL A 19 -0.64 -19.08 27.32
C VAL A 19 -1.73 -19.94 27.98
N ILE A 20 -1.41 -20.73 29.00
CA ILE A 20 -2.39 -21.59 29.71
C ILE A 20 -3.40 -20.74 30.50
N SER A 21 -2.99 -19.63 31.11
CA SER A 21 -3.92 -18.73 31.83
C SER A 21 -4.87 -17.99 30.88
N ILE A 22 -4.43 -17.64 29.68
CA ILE A 22 -5.27 -17.06 28.64
C ILE A 22 -6.26 -18.10 28.11
N LEU A 23 -5.84 -19.34 27.89
CA LEU A 23 -6.68 -20.42 27.42
C LEU A 23 -7.76 -20.84 28.43
N SER A 24 -7.49 -20.78 29.74
CA SER A 24 -8.47 -21.14 30.78
C SER A 24 -9.63 -20.13 30.89
N THR A 25 -9.42 -18.87 30.52
CA THR A 25 -10.46 -17.84 30.52
C THR A 25 -11.39 -17.93 29.30
N TYR A 26 -10.96 -18.62 28.23
CA TYR A 26 -11.71 -18.72 26.97
C TYR A 26 -12.60 -19.96 26.82
N LEU A 27 -12.66 -20.84 27.83
CA LEU A 27 -13.46 -22.08 27.78
C LEU A 27 -14.99 -21.85 27.81
N ILE A 28 -15.46 -20.62 27.92
CA ILE A 28 -16.89 -20.26 28.04
C ILE A 28 -17.43 -19.49 26.81
N VAL A 29 -16.62 -19.23 25.78
CA VAL A 29 -17.01 -18.38 24.64
C VAL A 29 -17.20 -19.24 23.40
N ASP A 30 -18.32 -18.99 22.70
CA ASP A 30 -18.82 -19.65 21.49
C ASP A 30 -17.75 -19.89 20.39
N ILE A 31 -17.88 -20.98 19.65
CA ILE A 31 -16.94 -21.45 18.61
C ILE A 31 -16.59 -20.37 17.57
N LYS A 32 -17.52 -19.49 17.22
CA LYS A 32 -17.26 -18.35 16.32
C LYS A 32 -16.25 -17.36 16.88
N THR A 33 -16.34 -17.05 18.15
CA THR A 33 -15.44 -16.11 18.85
C THR A 33 -14.05 -16.72 19.04
N LYS A 34 -13.97 -18.05 19.22
CA LYS A 34 -12.68 -18.77 19.28
C LYS A 34 -11.91 -18.73 17.97
N ASN A 35 -12.59 -18.81 16.84
CA ASN A 35 -11.92 -18.73 15.53
C ASN A 35 -11.36 -17.34 15.26
N ILE A 36 -12.11 -16.28 15.58
CA ILE A 36 -11.66 -14.88 15.43
C ILE A 36 -10.48 -14.60 16.37
N ALA A 37 -10.56 -15.05 17.63
CA ALA A 37 -9.47 -14.86 18.58
C ALA A 37 -8.19 -15.59 18.15
N ASN A 38 -8.29 -16.80 17.62
CA ASN A 38 -7.14 -17.53 17.09
C ASN A 38 -6.53 -16.85 15.87
N GLU A 39 -7.36 -16.36 14.97
CA GLU A 39 -6.89 -15.62 13.80
C GLU A 39 -6.13 -14.35 14.18
N VAL A 40 -6.68 -13.57 15.12
CA VAL A 40 -6.03 -12.36 15.65
C VAL A 40 -4.72 -12.70 16.37
N ILE A 41 -4.68 -13.75 17.19
CA ILE A 41 -3.47 -14.19 17.89
C ILE A 41 -2.41 -14.66 16.88
N GLN A 42 -2.77 -15.43 15.87
CA GLN A 42 -1.82 -15.87 14.84
C GLN A 42 -1.29 -14.70 14.02
N LYS A 43 -2.15 -13.73 13.68
CA LYS A 43 -1.75 -12.50 12.99
C LYS A 43 -0.79 -11.66 13.86
N TYR A 44 -1.10 -11.50 15.15
CA TYR A 44 -0.23 -10.76 16.08
C TYR A 44 1.13 -11.45 16.28
N LEU A 45 1.15 -12.77 16.49
CA LEU A 45 2.39 -13.55 16.65
C LEU A 45 3.24 -13.50 15.37
N ALA A 46 2.61 -13.55 14.20
CA ALA A 46 3.32 -13.42 12.92
C ALA A 46 3.96 -12.03 12.75
N ILE A 47 3.26 -10.96 13.16
CA ILE A 47 3.77 -9.59 13.14
C ILE A 47 4.97 -9.44 14.07
N GLU A 48 4.86 -9.88 15.33
CA GLU A 48 5.95 -9.79 16.30
C GLU A 48 7.16 -10.68 15.94
N TYR A 49 6.90 -11.89 15.42
CA TYR A 49 7.97 -12.75 14.92
C TYR A 49 8.71 -12.10 13.74
N ASN A 50 7.98 -11.52 12.79
CA ASN A 50 8.57 -10.83 11.65
C ASN A 50 9.37 -9.59 12.08
N LYS A 51 8.86 -8.78 13.02
CA LYS A 51 9.60 -7.62 13.55
C LYS A 51 10.95 -8.03 14.16
N VAL A 52 10.95 -9.05 15.00
CA VAL A 52 12.17 -9.55 15.67
C VAL A 52 13.12 -10.16 14.65
N TRP A 53 12.60 -10.96 13.72
CA TRP A 53 13.40 -11.64 12.71
C TRP A 53 14.01 -10.65 11.71
N VAL A 54 13.23 -9.70 11.19
CA VAL A 54 13.70 -8.65 10.27
C VAL A 54 14.77 -7.80 10.94
N LYS A 55 14.55 -7.34 12.19
CA LYS A 55 15.52 -6.52 12.92
C LYS A 55 16.84 -7.25 13.14
N SER A 56 16.81 -8.58 13.45
CA SER A 56 18.01 -9.37 13.71
C SER A 56 18.75 -9.83 12.44
N ASN A 57 18.09 -9.80 11.28
CA ASN A 57 18.64 -10.31 10.02
C ASN A 57 18.72 -9.25 8.90
N TYR A 58 18.54 -7.97 9.25
CA TYR A 58 18.45 -6.87 8.29
C TYR A 58 19.62 -6.81 7.30
N ASP A 59 20.84 -6.93 7.78
CA ASP A 59 22.05 -6.91 6.91
C ASP A 59 22.12 -8.13 5.99
N THR A 60 21.71 -9.30 6.50
CA THR A 60 21.68 -10.55 5.72
C THR A 60 20.59 -10.49 4.65
N ILE A 61 19.42 -9.97 4.97
CA ILE A 61 18.30 -9.81 4.03
C ILE A 61 18.67 -8.83 2.93
N ASN A 62 19.26 -7.68 3.27
CA ASN A 62 19.72 -6.70 2.30
C ASN A 62 20.79 -7.27 1.35
N THR A 63 21.69 -8.11 1.87
CA THR A 63 22.71 -8.76 1.04
C THR A 63 22.07 -9.76 0.08
N ILE A 64 21.17 -10.62 0.58
CA ILE A 64 20.45 -11.60 -0.24
C ILE A 64 19.58 -10.91 -1.30
N GLN A 65 18.90 -9.84 -0.96
CA GLN A 65 18.08 -9.07 -1.91
C GLN A 65 18.94 -8.42 -3.00
N LYS A 66 20.09 -7.85 -2.65
CA LYS A 66 21.04 -7.30 -3.63
C LYS A 66 21.56 -8.36 -4.59
N GLU A 67 21.91 -9.54 -4.09
CA GLU A 67 22.37 -10.66 -4.90
C GLU A 67 21.25 -11.18 -5.82
N GLN A 68 20.02 -11.31 -5.32
CA GLN A 68 18.85 -11.73 -6.11
C GLN A 68 18.52 -10.74 -7.22
N VAL A 69 18.55 -9.43 -6.92
CA VAL A 69 18.35 -8.37 -7.92
C VAL A 69 19.47 -8.40 -8.97
N ALA A 70 20.72 -8.56 -8.56
CA ALA A 70 21.84 -8.64 -9.49
C ALA A 70 21.74 -9.87 -10.43
N GLU A 71 21.34 -11.03 -9.90
CA GLU A 71 21.13 -12.22 -10.72
C GLU A 71 19.94 -12.10 -11.65
N TRP A 72 18.83 -11.50 -11.19
CA TRP A 72 17.67 -11.18 -12.01
C TRP A 72 18.05 -10.24 -13.18
N LEU A 73 18.81 -9.19 -12.90
CA LEU A 73 19.28 -8.25 -13.93
C LEU A 73 20.17 -8.94 -14.97
N LYS A 74 21.02 -9.85 -14.54
CA LYS A 74 21.86 -10.64 -15.43
C LYS A 74 21.04 -11.54 -16.35
N GLN A 75 20.00 -12.20 -15.82
CA GLN A 75 19.08 -13.02 -16.59
C GLN A 75 18.23 -12.18 -17.56
N TYR A 76 17.74 -11.01 -17.11
CA TYR A 76 17.00 -10.07 -17.93
C TYR A 76 17.83 -9.57 -19.11
N LYS A 77 19.09 -9.20 -18.88
CA LYS A 77 20.04 -8.80 -19.92
C LYS A 77 20.28 -9.91 -20.94
N ALA A 78 20.44 -11.14 -20.47
CA ALA A 78 20.66 -12.30 -21.33
C ALA A 78 19.44 -12.59 -22.22
N GLN A 79 18.23 -12.33 -21.73
CA GLN A 79 16.96 -12.59 -22.44
C GLN A 79 16.58 -11.47 -23.40
N TRP A 80 16.83 -10.20 -23.06
CA TRP A 80 16.30 -9.03 -23.77
C TRP A 80 17.37 -8.13 -24.40
N GLY A 81 18.67 -8.40 -24.18
CA GLY A 81 19.80 -7.65 -24.75
C GLY A 81 20.01 -6.24 -24.19
N VAL A 82 19.10 -5.74 -23.35
CA VAL A 82 19.15 -4.42 -22.72
C VAL A 82 18.93 -4.58 -21.23
N VAL A 83 19.78 -3.98 -20.42
CA VAL A 83 19.50 -3.82 -18.99
C VAL A 83 18.69 -2.53 -18.88
N PRO A 84 17.51 -2.51 -18.24
CA PRO A 84 16.95 -1.26 -17.74
C PRO A 84 18.07 -0.55 -16.98
N GLN A 85 18.35 0.71 -17.27
CA GLN A 85 19.38 1.45 -16.53
C GLN A 85 18.98 1.46 -15.06
N VAL A 86 19.61 0.61 -14.27
CA VAL A 86 19.39 0.48 -12.82
C VAL A 86 20.22 1.51 -12.08
N ASP A 87 20.98 2.32 -12.81
CA ASP A 87 21.80 3.40 -12.24
C ASP A 87 20.94 4.49 -11.57
N SER A 88 19.62 4.52 -11.88
CA SER A 88 18.67 5.33 -11.12
C SER A 88 18.18 4.66 -9.81
N TYR A 89 18.51 3.39 -9.57
CA TYR A 89 18.04 2.66 -8.39
C TYR A 89 18.81 2.99 -7.11
N ASN A 90 20.07 3.42 -7.25
CA ASN A 90 20.97 3.78 -6.15
C ASN A 90 21.34 5.27 -6.14
N GLN A 91 20.78 6.07 -7.03
CA GLN A 91 20.88 7.50 -6.86
C GLN A 91 19.77 7.94 -5.91
N PRO A 92 20.07 8.69 -4.87
CA PRO A 92 19.09 9.56 -4.30
C PRO A 92 18.71 10.54 -5.42
N ASP A 93 17.76 10.12 -6.29
CA ASP A 93 17.15 11.07 -7.19
C ASP A 93 16.42 12.06 -6.30
N VAL A 94 17.16 13.17 -6.15
CA VAL A 94 16.63 14.45 -5.82
C VAL A 94 16.29 14.72 -4.34
N ALA A 95 17.28 14.79 -3.49
CA ALA A 95 17.25 15.83 -2.48
C ALA A 95 17.05 17.16 -3.24
N GLY A 96 15.82 17.70 -3.21
CA GLY A 96 15.51 19.02 -3.73
C GLY A 96 14.50 19.13 -4.87
N GLN A 97 13.75 18.10 -5.27
CA GLN A 97 12.55 18.37 -6.09
C GLN A 97 11.44 18.87 -5.18
N ALA A 98 10.92 20.04 -5.50
CA ALA A 98 9.78 20.60 -4.78
C ALA A 98 8.76 21.16 -5.76
N ILE A 99 7.50 21.01 -5.43
CA ILE A 99 6.39 21.74 -6.03
C ILE A 99 6.00 22.91 -5.11
N SER A 100 5.29 23.90 -5.61
CA SER A 100 4.78 24.94 -4.74
C SER A 100 3.79 24.36 -3.72
N LEU A 101 3.69 24.99 -2.54
CA LEU A 101 2.71 24.57 -1.53
C LEU A 101 1.26 24.63 -2.04
N GLU A 102 0.97 25.54 -2.97
CA GLU A 102 -0.32 25.61 -3.65
C GLU A 102 -0.55 24.36 -4.52
N GLN A 103 0.46 23.93 -5.28
CA GLN A 103 0.40 22.69 -6.06
C GLN A 103 0.29 21.46 -5.13
N ALA A 104 1.05 21.42 -4.03
CA ALA A 104 0.94 20.34 -3.05
C ALA A 104 -0.49 20.23 -2.50
N LYS A 105 -1.08 21.35 -2.04
CA LYS A 105 -2.46 21.40 -1.57
C LYS A 105 -3.48 20.97 -2.63
N LYS A 106 -3.26 21.32 -3.89
CA LYS A 106 -4.13 20.88 -4.99
C LYS A 106 -4.02 19.38 -5.22
N VAL A 107 -2.81 18.82 -5.14
CA VAL A 107 -2.59 17.37 -5.31
C VAL A 107 -3.16 16.58 -4.14
N THR A 108 -2.98 17.04 -2.91
CA THR A 108 -3.24 16.25 -1.70
C THR A 108 -4.51 16.65 -0.94
N GLY A 109 -5.23 17.68 -1.38
CA GLY A 109 -6.36 18.26 -0.64
C GLY A 109 -7.67 18.24 -1.41
N GLU A 110 -8.01 19.35 -2.03
CA GLU A 110 -9.35 19.60 -2.57
C GLU A 110 -9.81 18.53 -3.58
N GLY A 111 -10.98 17.96 -3.32
CA GLY A 111 -11.61 16.96 -4.21
C GLY A 111 -10.95 15.58 -4.19
N THR A 112 -10.02 15.32 -3.26
CA THR A 112 -9.40 13.99 -3.07
C THR A 112 -10.08 13.22 -1.95
N TYR A 113 -10.04 11.88 -2.06
CA TYR A 113 -10.37 11.00 -0.95
C TYR A 113 -9.07 10.68 -0.22
N ILE A 114 -9.05 10.91 1.10
CA ILE A 114 -7.84 10.77 1.92
C ILE A 114 -8.06 9.66 2.94
N LEU A 115 -7.21 8.66 2.93
CA LEU A 115 -7.20 7.61 3.94
C LEU A 115 -6.28 8.01 5.10
N TRP A 116 -6.78 7.90 6.34
CA TRP A 116 -6.15 8.32 7.59
C TRP A 116 -6.18 9.84 7.81
N ASN A 117 -5.12 10.40 8.45
CA ASN A 117 -5.09 11.80 8.88
C ASN A 117 -4.99 12.78 7.70
N PRO A 118 -6.01 13.60 7.42
CA PRO A 118 -5.94 14.58 6.33
C PRO A 118 -4.87 15.67 6.54
N ASP A 119 -4.45 15.90 7.80
CA ASP A 119 -3.45 16.89 8.17
C ASP A 119 -2.05 16.26 8.33
N ALA A 120 -1.82 15.07 7.78
CA ALA A 120 -0.53 14.40 7.84
C ALA A 120 0.57 15.23 7.17
N GLU A 121 1.79 15.13 7.72
CA GLU A 121 2.95 15.84 7.18
C GLU A 121 3.37 15.31 5.82
N ILE A 122 3.24 14.00 5.61
CA ILE A 122 3.54 13.34 4.33
C ILE A 122 2.26 12.80 3.72
N SER A 123 2.04 13.08 2.44
CA SER A 123 1.02 12.39 1.63
C SER A 123 1.69 11.37 0.73
N PHE A 124 1.28 10.10 0.87
CA PHE A 124 1.59 9.06 -0.09
C PHE A 124 0.50 9.05 -1.17
N VAL A 125 0.83 9.52 -2.35
CA VAL A 125 -0.07 9.60 -3.51
C VAL A 125 0.27 8.48 -4.48
N GLU A 126 -0.64 7.56 -4.75
CA GLU A 126 -0.52 6.54 -5.77
C GLU A 126 -1.32 6.94 -7.01
N TYR A 127 -0.63 7.13 -8.14
CA TYR A 127 -1.25 7.21 -9.46
C TYR A 127 -1.40 5.79 -9.99
N SER A 128 -2.63 5.32 -10.08
CA SER A 128 -2.96 3.91 -10.18
C SER A 128 -3.96 3.60 -11.28
N ASP A 129 -3.92 2.37 -11.76
CA ASP A 129 -4.83 1.81 -12.74
C ASP A 129 -5.47 0.53 -12.18
N LEU A 130 -6.78 0.50 -12.13
CA LEU A 130 -7.57 -0.58 -11.52
C LEU A 130 -7.57 -1.91 -12.32
N GLU A 131 -7.02 -1.93 -13.53
CA GLU A 131 -6.73 -3.16 -14.29
C GLU A 131 -5.23 -3.54 -14.24
N CYS A 132 -4.36 -2.70 -13.63
CA CYS A 132 -2.94 -2.95 -13.60
C CYS A 132 -2.58 -4.04 -12.57
N PRO A 133 -1.93 -5.15 -12.98
CA PRO A 133 -1.58 -6.23 -12.06
C PRO A 133 -0.52 -5.82 -11.04
N PHE A 134 0.34 -4.84 -11.35
CA PHE A 134 1.33 -4.32 -10.40
C PHE A 134 0.70 -3.41 -9.34
N CYS A 135 -0.36 -2.66 -9.68
CA CYS A 135 -1.15 -1.92 -8.71
C CYS A 135 -1.88 -2.89 -7.76
N ALA A 136 -2.57 -3.90 -8.31
CA ALA A 136 -3.18 -4.95 -7.51
C ALA A 136 -2.18 -5.65 -6.58
N LYS A 137 -0.93 -5.89 -7.05
CA LYS A 137 0.15 -6.45 -6.25
C LYS A 137 0.55 -5.54 -5.09
N LEU A 138 0.67 -4.23 -5.29
CA LEU A 138 1.01 -3.26 -4.24
C LEU A 138 -0.03 -3.28 -3.11
N HIS A 139 -1.31 -3.25 -3.48
CA HIS A 139 -2.43 -3.32 -2.54
C HIS A 139 -2.49 -4.68 -1.81
N ALA A 140 -2.36 -5.79 -2.53
CA ALA A 140 -2.40 -7.14 -1.96
C ALA A 140 -1.20 -7.46 -1.04
N ALA A 141 -0.06 -6.77 -1.22
CA ALA A 141 1.12 -6.97 -0.38
C ALA A 141 0.99 -6.35 1.03
N GLY A 142 -0.05 -5.52 1.29
CA GLY A 142 -0.23 -4.82 2.56
C GLY A 142 0.82 -3.72 2.81
N THR A 143 1.57 -3.32 1.78
CA THR A 143 2.62 -2.29 1.90
C THR A 143 2.05 -0.95 2.33
N ILE A 144 0.88 -0.57 1.79
CA ILE A 144 0.20 0.68 2.13
C ILE A 144 -0.22 0.67 3.60
N ASP A 145 -0.87 -0.40 4.05
CA ASP A 145 -1.30 -0.54 5.45
C ASP A 145 -0.12 -0.48 6.41
N GLN A 146 0.98 -1.17 6.07
CA GLN A 146 2.19 -1.17 6.88
C GLN A 146 2.81 0.23 6.99
N ILE A 147 2.80 1.02 5.91
CA ILE A 147 3.25 2.42 5.93
C ILE A 147 2.38 3.25 6.86
N LEU A 148 1.05 3.17 6.70
CA LEU A 148 0.10 3.96 7.47
C LEU A 148 0.16 3.62 8.97
N GLU A 149 0.31 2.35 9.32
CA GLU A 149 0.50 1.89 10.71
C GLU A 149 1.85 2.34 11.30
N SER A 150 2.94 2.24 10.53
CA SER A 150 4.29 2.58 11.00
C SER A 150 4.50 4.07 11.19
N TYR A 151 3.78 4.88 10.43
CA TYR A 151 3.84 6.35 10.46
C TYR A 151 2.51 6.97 10.89
N GLU A 152 1.83 6.34 11.85
CA GLU A 152 0.52 6.79 12.35
C GLU A 152 0.47 8.29 12.61
N GLY A 153 -0.50 8.96 11.99
CA GLY A 153 -0.72 10.40 12.08
C GLY A 153 0.24 11.26 11.25
N LYS A 154 1.38 10.73 10.80
CA LYS A 154 2.39 11.46 10.00
C LYS A 154 2.24 11.25 8.50
N VAL A 155 1.70 10.12 8.08
CA VAL A 155 1.49 9.77 6.67
C VAL A 155 0.01 9.53 6.43
N ASN A 156 -0.51 10.04 5.33
CA ASN A 156 -1.81 9.66 4.78
C ASN A 156 -1.65 9.03 3.39
N PHE A 157 -2.71 8.41 2.89
CA PHE A 157 -2.71 7.78 1.59
C PHE A 157 -3.81 8.39 0.70
N ILE A 158 -3.44 8.64 -0.56
CA ILE A 158 -4.31 9.19 -1.59
C ILE A 158 -4.19 8.35 -2.85
N PHE A 159 -5.30 7.77 -3.27
CA PHE A 159 -5.39 7.05 -4.53
C PHE A 159 -5.87 8.00 -5.64
N LYS A 160 -5.10 8.11 -6.72
CA LYS A 160 -5.45 8.90 -7.91
C LYS A 160 -5.45 8.03 -9.16
N HIS A 161 -6.32 8.36 -10.08
CA HIS A 161 -6.51 7.59 -11.29
C HIS A 161 -5.46 7.89 -12.35
N PHE A 162 -4.92 6.82 -12.94
CA PHE A 162 -4.00 6.89 -14.07
C PHE A 162 -4.31 5.74 -15.04
N PRO A 163 -5.50 5.76 -15.70
CA PRO A 163 -5.89 4.68 -16.62
C PRO A 163 -4.93 4.61 -17.80
N LEU A 164 -4.34 3.43 -18.01
CA LEU A 164 -3.42 3.18 -19.12
C LEU A 164 -4.21 2.89 -20.42
N PRO A 165 -3.78 3.39 -21.56
CA PRO A 165 -4.47 3.17 -22.84
C PRO A 165 -4.58 1.69 -23.26
N SER A 166 -3.70 0.83 -22.74
CA SER A 166 -3.71 -0.61 -22.97
C SER A 166 -4.79 -1.36 -22.17
N HIS A 167 -5.35 -0.74 -21.13
CA HIS A 167 -6.33 -1.33 -20.23
C HIS A 167 -7.74 -0.85 -20.60
N ARG A 168 -8.55 -1.78 -21.09
CA ARG A 168 -9.81 -1.45 -21.77
C ARG A 168 -10.86 -0.84 -20.84
N ASN A 169 -10.92 -1.29 -19.59
CA ASN A 169 -11.96 -0.88 -18.63
C ASN A 169 -11.42 0.10 -17.58
N ALA A 170 -10.14 0.43 -17.61
CA ALA A 170 -9.49 1.23 -16.57
C ALA A 170 -10.18 2.58 -16.32
N GLN A 171 -10.58 3.28 -17.40
CA GLN A 171 -11.33 4.53 -17.31
C GLN A 171 -12.68 4.33 -16.61
N GLN A 172 -13.45 3.31 -17.01
CA GLN A 172 -14.74 3.02 -16.41
C GLN A 172 -14.62 2.62 -14.94
N LEU A 173 -13.63 1.80 -14.59
CA LEU A 173 -13.38 1.38 -13.21
C LEU A 173 -13.00 2.58 -12.32
N ALA A 174 -12.22 3.52 -12.85
CA ALA A 174 -11.91 4.77 -12.19
C ALA A 174 -13.18 5.61 -11.91
N GLU A 175 -14.06 5.76 -12.89
CA GLU A 175 -15.32 6.49 -12.72
C GLU A 175 -16.27 5.80 -11.74
N VAL A 176 -16.25 4.46 -11.68
CA VAL A 176 -16.99 3.67 -10.67
C VAL A 176 -16.54 4.01 -9.25
N THR A 177 -15.23 4.10 -8.99
CA THR A 177 -14.73 4.44 -7.65
C THR A 177 -15.08 5.88 -7.27
N GLU A 178 -15.03 6.82 -8.20
CA GLU A 178 -15.46 8.20 -7.95
C GLU A 178 -16.95 8.29 -7.64
N CYS A 179 -17.79 7.57 -8.38
CA CYS A 179 -19.22 7.48 -8.11
C CYS A 179 -19.51 6.80 -6.77
N ALA A 180 -18.74 5.77 -6.39
CA ALA A 180 -18.87 5.14 -5.09
C ALA A 180 -18.51 6.13 -3.96
N GLY A 181 -17.44 6.89 -4.13
CA GLY A 181 -17.03 7.92 -3.19
C GLY A 181 -18.06 9.04 -3.04
N GLU A 182 -18.69 9.49 -4.12
CA GLU A 182 -19.80 10.47 -4.05
C GLU A 182 -20.98 9.94 -3.22
N LEU A 183 -21.31 8.68 -3.39
CA LEU A 183 -22.49 8.08 -2.76
C LEU A 183 -22.26 7.65 -1.30
N GLY A 184 -21.02 7.32 -0.93
CA GLY A 184 -20.71 6.77 0.38
C GLY A 184 -19.44 7.33 1.04
N GLY A 185 -18.87 8.43 0.49
CA GLY A 185 -17.70 9.09 1.07
C GLY A 185 -16.39 8.31 0.94
N ASN A 186 -15.41 8.71 1.74
CA ASN A 186 -14.07 8.11 1.78
C ASN A 186 -14.11 6.57 1.92
N GLU A 187 -14.95 6.08 2.81
CA GLU A 187 -15.05 4.64 3.09
C GLU A 187 -15.48 3.86 1.85
N ALA A 188 -16.53 4.32 1.15
CA ALA A 188 -17.01 3.66 -0.05
C ALA A 188 -16.01 3.76 -1.21
N TYR A 189 -15.29 4.88 -1.32
CA TYR A 189 -14.24 5.05 -2.31
C TYR A 189 -13.14 3.99 -2.16
N TYR A 190 -12.53 3.89 -0.97
CA TYR A 190 -11.43 2.95 -0.73
C TYR A 190 -11.89 1.49 -0.74
N LYS A 191 -13.07 1.18 -0.21
CA LYS A 191 -13.67 -0.14 -0.36
C LYS A 191 -13.93 -0.53 -1.84
N ALA A 192 -14.29 0.45 -2.68
CA ALA A 192 -14.43 0.21 -4.13
C ALA A 192 -13.07 -0.13 -4.75
N VAL A 193 -12.01 0.62 -4.46
CA VAL A 193 -10.63 0.33 -4.92
C VAL A 193 -10.22 -1.09 -4.53
N GLU A 194 -10.34 -1.45 -3.26
CA GLU A 194 -9.97 -2.78 -2.74
C GLU A 194 -10.81 -3.91 -3.38
N SER A 195 -12.14 -3.70 -3.48
CA SER A 195 -13.05 -4.68 -4.08
C SER A 195 -12.72 -4.92 -5.57
N ILE A 196 -12.42 -3.86 -6.32
CA ILE A 196 -12.07 -3.94 -7.73
C ILE A 196 -10.76 -4.72 -7.91
N PHE A 197 -9.71 -4.40 -7.14
CA PHE A 197 -8.45 -5.14 -7.20
C PHE A 197 -8.61 -6.60 -6.79
N SER A 198 -9.27 -6.88 -5.67
CA SER A 198 -9.44 -8.25 -5.17
C SER A 198 -10.30 -9.13 -6.07
N LYS A 199 -11.17 -8.54 -6.88
CA LYS A 199 -12.08 -9.23 -7.80
C LYS A 199 -11.68 -9.10 -9.28
N ASN A 200 -10.43 -8.68 -9.56
CA ASN A 200 -9.89 -8.52 -10.91
C ASN A 200 -10.81 -7.69 -11.82
N GLY A 201 -11.28 -6.55 -11.34
CA GLY A 201 -12.15 -5.63 -12.09
C GLY A 201 -13.62 -6.04 -12.15
N ASN A 202 -14.05 -7.11 -11.49
CA ASN A 202 -15.46 -7.50 -11.46
C ASN A 202 -16.25 -6.63 -10.47
N ILE A 203 -17.12 -5.78 -11.01
CA ILE A 203 -17.96 -4.82 -10.26
C ILE A 203 -19.43 -5.24 -10.13
N SER A 204 -19.79 -6.46 -10.54
CA SER A 204 -21.21 -6.89 -10.62
C SER A 204 -21.96 -6.78 -9.29
N ASN A 205 -21.29 -7.02 -8.16
CA ASN A 205 -21.87 -6.94 -6.82
C ASN A 205 -21.38 -5.71 -6.04
N LEU A 206 -20.67 -4.78 -6.69
CA LEU A 206 -20.06 -3.65 -6.00
C LEU A 206 -21.07 -2.79 -5.21
N PRO A 207 -22.27 -2.45 -5.75
CA PRO A 207 -23.24 -1.68 -4.97
C PRO A 207 -23.65 -2.36 -3.67
N GLN A 208 -23.83 -3.69 -3.68
CA GLN A 208 -24.19 -4.48 -2.50
C GLN A 208 -23.03 -4.55 -1.49
N ASP A 209 -21.81 -4.75 -1.97
CA ASP A 209 -20.61 -4.79 -1.14
C ASP A 209 -20.37 -3.47 -0.41
N LEU A 210 -20.73 -2.34 -1.06
CA LEU A 210 -20.53 -0.98 -0.54
C LEU A 210 -21.77 -0.42 0.17
N TRP A 211 -22.90 -1.14 0.18
CA TRP A 211 -24.18 -0.67 0.73
C TRP A 211 -24.66 0.64 0.09
N ILE A 212 -24.43 0.81 -1.22
CA ILE A 212 -24.88 1.97 -2.00
C ILE A 212 -26.00 1.60 -2.94
N ASP A 213 -26.83 2.59 -3.28
CA ASP A 213 -27.97 2.42 -4.17
C ASP A 213 -27.50 2.15 -5.60
N THR A 214 -27.89 1.01 -6.17
CA THR A 214 -27.51 0.58 -7.52
C THR A 214 -27.99 1.56 -8.59
N ALA A 215 -29.22 2.11 -8.45
CA ALA A 215 -29.76 3.04 -9.45
C ALA A 215 -29.02 4.39 -9.41
N LYS A 216 -28.63 4.87 -8.22
CA LYS A 216 -27.82 6.08 -8.06
C LYS A 216 -26.44 5.89 -8.65
N LEU A 217 -25.78 4.73 -8.40
CA LEU A 217 -24.48 4.42 -9.00
C LEU A 217 -24.58 4.43 -10.54
N GLN A 218 -25.59 3.77 -11.09
CA GLN A 218 -25.81 3.74 -12.54
C GLN A 218 -26.10 5.14 -13.11
N ALA A 219 -26.88 5.95 -12.43
CA ALA A 219 -27.16 7.33 -12.83
C ALA A 219 -25.89 8.20 -12.83
N CYS A 220 -25.04 8.04 -11.80
CA CYS A 220 -23.75 8.71 -11.72
C CYS A 220 -22.85 8.33 -12.91
N LEU A 221 -22.69 7.05 -13.19
CA LEU A 221 -21.87 6.55 -14.30
C LEU A 221 -22.41 7.05 -15.67
N SER A 222 -23.74 7.01 -15.86
CA SER A 222 -24.37 7.46 -17.11
C SER A 222 -24.20 8.95 -17.36
N SER A 223 -23.93 9.73 -16.32
CA SER A 223 -23.70 11.18 -16.44
C SER A 223 -22.30 11.53 -16.95
N SER A 224 -21.35 10.59 -16.91
CA SER A 224 -19.92 10.78 -17.27
C SER A 224 -19.24 11.95 -16.56
N LYS A 225 -19.77 12.41 -15.42
CA LYS A 225 -19.29 13.64 -14.73
C LYS A 225 -17.87 13.52 -14.16
N TYR A 226 -17.36 12.31 -13.98
CA TYR A 226 -16.01 12.07 -13.47
C TYR A 226 -14.95 11.81 -14.52
N THR A 227 -15.33 11.77 -15.81
CA THR A 227 -14.39 11.56 -16.93
C THR A 227 -13.25 12.58 -16.90
N ASP A 228 -13.58 13.88 -16.75
CA ASP A 228 -12.57 14.94 -16.72
C ASP A 228 -11.67 14.86 -15.46
N LYS A 229 -12.24 14.49 -14.32
CA LYS A 229 -11.47 14.30 -13.07
C LYS A 229 -10.43 13.18 -13.24
N VAL A 230 -10.85 12.02 -13.74
CA VAL A 230 -9.96 10.88 -13.98
C VAL A 230 -8.82 11.25 -14.94
N GLN A 231 -9.13 11.90 -16.04
CA GLN A 231 -8.13 12.37 -17.00
C GLN A 231 -7.23 13.48 -16.42
N SER A 232 -7.77 14.35 -15.57
CA SER A 232 -7.00 15.39 -14.87
C SER A 232 -5.99 14.77 -13.91
N ASN A 233 -6.34 13.71 -13.18
CA ASN A 233 -5.40 12.98 -12.33
C ASN A 233 -4.24 12.41 -13.15
N ALA A 234 -4.51 11.77 -14.28
CA ALA A 234 -3.48 11.23 -15.14
C ALA A 234 -2.55 12.34 -15.70
N ARG A 235 -3.13 13.46 -16.14
CA ARG A 235 -2.33 14.61 -16.59
C ARG A 235 -1.48 15.21 -15.46
N GLU A 236 -2.04 15.33 -14.25
CA GLU A 236 -1.34 15.82 -13.07
C GLU A 236 -0.12 14.95 -12.76
N GLY A 237 -0.29 13.64 -12.66
CA GLY A 237 0.80 12.69 -12.43
C GLY A 237 1.90 12.78 -13.48
N SER A 238 1.50 12.87 -14.77
CA SER A 238 2.46 12.97 -15.86
C SER A 238 3.22 14.29 -15.87
N THR A 239 2.54 15.41 -15.64
CA THR A 239 3.14 16.75 -15.81
C THR A 239 3.94 17.22 -14.60
N LEU A 240 3.46 16.93 -13.37
CA LEU A 240 4.15 17.36 -12.15
C LEU A 240 5.24 16.38 -11.71
N PHE A 241 5.00 15.07 -11.85
CA PHE A 241 5.87 14.05 -11.27
C PHE A 241 6.52 13.14 -12.32
N GLY A 242 6.23 13.34 -13.61
CA GLY A 242 6.79 12.51 -14.68
C GLY A 242 6.35 11.06 -14.59
N ILE A 243 5.12 10.79 -14.14
CA ILE A 243 4.56 9.43 -14.11
C ILE A 243 4.24 9.01 -15.55
N THR A 244 4.73 7.84 -15.94
CA THR A 244 4.56 7.26 -17.29
C THR A 244 3.97 5.85 -17.25
N GLY A 245 3.72 5.29 -16.06
CA GLY A 245 3.19 3.96 -15.86
C GLY A 245 2.68 3.78 -14.44
N THR A 246 2.03 2.65 -14.15
CA THR A 246 1.40 2.39 -12.86
C THR A 246 1.94 1.12 -12.18
N PRO A 247 2.00 1.10 -10.84
CA PRO A 247 1.71 2.22 -9.95
C PRO A 247 2.82 3.28 -10.02
N GLY A 248 2.42 4.56 -10.03
CA GLY A 248 3.32 5.70 -9.90
C GLY A 248 3.16 6.30 -8.50
N ASN A 249 4.05 5.97 -7.59
CA ASN A 249 3.96 6.41 -6.20
C ASN A 249 4.75 7.69 -5.98
N VAL A 250 4.14 8.67 -5.33
CA VAL A 250 4.74 9.96 -4.98
C VAL A 250 4.56 10.21 -3.49
N LEU A 251 5.64 10.52 -2.80
CA LEU A 251 5.63 10.96 -1.41
C LEU A 251 5.84 12.48 -1.40
N ILE A 252 4.92 13.22 -0.78
CA ILE A 252 4.94 14.69 -0.76
C ILE A 252 4.97 15.16 0.69
N ASN A 253 5.95 15.98 1.05
CA ASN A 253 5.90 16.71 2.31
C ASN A 253 4.97 17.92 2.16
N ASN A 254 3.85 17.93 2.85
CA ASN A 254 2.80 18.93 2.77
C ASN A 254 3.20 20.30 3.35
N LYS A 255 4.30 20.36 4.14
CA LYS A 255 4.80 21.59 4.74
C LYS A 255 5.83 22.30 3.85
N THR A 256 6.66 21.53 3.14
CA THR A 256 7.77 22.08 2.33
C THR A 256 7.48 22.04 0.82
N GLY A 257 6.61 21.14 0.37
CA GLY A 257 6.38 20.83 -1.04
C GLY A 257 7.45 19.92 -1.63
N GLU A 258 8.45 19.51 -0.85
CA GLU A 258 9.42 18.50 -1.27
C GLU A 258 8.74 17.17 -1.56
N TRP A 259 9.22 16.49 -2.58
CA TRP A 259 8.63 15.20 -2.96
C TRP A 259 9.68 14.25 -3.52
N ASP A 260 9.35 12.96 -3.42
CA ASP A 260 10.11 11.89 -4.04
C ASP A 260 9.17 10.87 -4.67
N LYS A 261 9.64 10.11 -5.66
CA LYS A 261 8.83 9.09 -6.33
C LYS A 261 9.42 7.70 -6.24
N LEU A 262 8.54 6.71 -6.19
CA LEU A 262 8.87 5.29 -6.32
C LEU A 262 7.96 4.68 -7.40
N PRO A 263 8.43 4.58 -8.65
CA PRO A 263 7.67 3.84 -9.67
C PRO A 263 7.64 2.35 -9.30
N TRP A 264 6.53 1.67 -9.57
CA TRP A 264 6.33 0.24 -9.31
C TRP A 264 5.93 -0.15 -7.88
N ALA A 265 5.57 -1.42 -7.72
CA ALA A 265 5.16 -2.03 -6.45
C ALA A 265 6.37 -2.44 -5.60
N TYR A 266 7.06 -1.44 -5.03
CA TYR A 266 8.19 -1.68 -4.13
C TYR A 266 7.74 -2.22 -2.76
N PRO A 267 8.64 -2.92 -2.03
CA PRO A 267 8.40 -3.31 -0.65
C PRO A 267 8.45 -2.10 0.29
N TYR A 268 7.89 -2.28 1.48
CA TYR A 268 7.79 -1.27 2.53
C TYR A 268 9.10 -0.52 2.81
N GLU A 269 10.23 -1.22 2.87
CA GLU A 269 11.52 -0.65 3.22
C GLU A 269 11.99 0.45 2.25
N SER A 270 11.60 0.33 0.98
CA SER A 270 11.89 1.35 -0.03
C SER A 270 11.13 2.65 0.23
N PHE A 271 9.87 2.54 0.64
CA PHE A 271 9.05 3.69 1.04
C PHE A 271 9.56 4.30 2.34
N GLN A 272 9.91 3.46 3.32
CA GLN A 272 10.44 3.88 4.62
C GLN A 272 11.62 4.82 4.46
N LEU A 273 12.63 4.43 3.67
CA LEU A 273 13.83 5.25 3.44
C LEU A 273 13.49 6.65 2.93
N LYS A 274 12.53 6.76 2.02
CA LYS A 274 12.14 8.04 1.43
C LYS A 274 11.23 8.87 2.34
N ILE A 275 10.34 8.23 3.07
CA ILE A 275 9.50 8.91 4.09
C ILE A 275 10.40 9.48 5.19
N ASP A 276 11.36 8.70 5.70
CA ASP A 276 12.29 9.15 6.74
C ASP A 276 13.14 10.33 6.28
N ALA A 277 13.53 10.35 5.01
CA ALA A 277 14.28 11.48 4.42
C ALA A 277 13.42 12.75 4.29
N LEU A 278 12.14 12.61 3.93
CA LEU A 278 11.22 13.75 3.80
C LEU A 278 10.72 14.30 5.15
N LEU A 279 10.86 13.55 6.25
CA LEU A 279 10.49 13.97 7.60
C LEU A 279 11.62 14.66 8.37
N GLN A 280 12.83 14.76 7.79
CA GLN A 280 14.00 15.44 8.40
C GLN A 280 13.99 16.94 8.11
#